data_0a36474a0cb90c887818f5d1c3d0407c
#
_entry.id   0a36474a0cb90c887818f5d1c3d0407c
#
_cell.length_a   1.000
_cell.length_b   1.000
_cell.length_c   1.000
_cell.angle_alpha   90.00
_cell.angle_beta   90.00
_cell.angle_gamma   90.00
#
_symmetry.space_group_name_H-M   'P 1'
#
loop_
_entity.id
_entity.type
_entity.pdbx_description
1 polymer ?
#
loop_
_entity_poly.entity_id
_entity_poly.type
_entity_poly.pdbx_seq_one_letter_code
_entity_poly.pdbx_strand_id
1 'polypeptide(L)'
;MNAKLHESKAYNIFQTGVTAVAVLTNGMTSTMSCFVAGTLVMTAVGLVAIENIKVGDMVVSADPDTIEIHNKPVVDVFTREVDRLVHLTVNNEEIVTTFDHPFYVKGKGFINATNLWIGAELVNKDGCIIVVENIFKEYLKDRTAKVHNFKVEDFHTYFVGNIFIWVHNAECTIEFSNKSRLDEKEFKQQLKDQQDGLGDLTIDEYKNNRQAYNDRKLQTGSGRDPNSVKYQNQAKKKAIADKITEFRKQGYSKSESESMAKNWAKGKAALHGPDQIVGGKANNISGLGDSKINSSIGSQWKSRVGTLDSYINEKAATLPGSAKLSELEIEFVLK
;
A
#
# COMPACT_ATOMS: atom_id res chain seq x y z
N MET A 1 2.12 34.33 -17.06
CA MET A 1 1.53 33.25 -16.29
C MET A 1 2.17 32.99 -14.91
N ASN A 2 3.31 33.65 -14.60
CA ASN A 2 4.02 33.46 -13.31
C ASN A 2 3.53 34.33 -12.15
N ALA A 3 2.64 35.29 -12.38
CA ALA A 3 2.21 36.26 -11.36
C ALA A 3 1.18 35.73 -10.35
N LYS A 4 0.44 34.67 -10.70
CA LYS A 4 -0.59 34.08 -9.80
C LYS A 4 -0.04 33.09 -8.76
N LEU A 5 1.16 32.55 -8.96
CA LEU A 5 1.77 31.61 -7.99
C LEU A 5 2.21 32.29 -6.69
N HIS A 6 2.49 33.59 -6.70
CA HIS A 6 2.99 34.32 -5.53
C HIS A 6 1.92 34.75 -4.52
N GLU A 7 0.64 34.55 -4.83
CA GLU A 7 -0.47 34.98 -3.96
C GLU A 7 -1.08 33.81 -3.14
N SER A 8 -0.67 32.56 -3.37
CA SER A 8 -1.14 31.43 -2.56
C SER A 8 -0.57 31.48 -1.14
N LYS A 9 -1.42 31.40 -0.13
CA LYS A 9 -0.99 31.35 1.29
C LYS A 9 0.01 30.23 1.57
N ALA A 10 -0.11 29.09 0.89
CA ALA A 10 0.80 27.96 1.00
C ALA A 10 2.21 28.31 0.50
N TYR A 11 2.32 29.09 -0.57
CA TYR A 11 3.61 29.52 -1.13
C TYR A 11 4.36 30.52 -0.24
N ASN A 12 3.64 31.48 0.38
CA ASN A 12 4.24 32.49 1.24
C ASN A 12 4.80 31.96 2.57
N ILE A 13 4.25 30.84 3.07
CA ILE A 13 4.75 30.15 4.26
C ILE A 13 6.11 29.48 3.97
N PHE A 14 6.36 29.12 2.71
CA PHE A 14 7.59 28.49 2.23
C PHE A 14 8.83 29.37 2.28
N GLN A 15 8.67 30.70 2.15
CA GLN A 15 9.80 31.63 2.02
C GLN A 15 10.53 31.94 3.34
N THR A 16 9.95 31.64 4.49
CA THR A 16 10.47 32.10 5.80
C THR A 16 11.25 31.02 6.58
N GLY A 17 11.45 29.82 6.05
CA GLY A 17 12.01 28.68 6.80
C GLY A 17 13.21 27.95 6.19
N VAL A 18 14.04 28.59 5.35
CA VAL A 18 15.18 27.89 4.70
C VAL A 18 16.46 28.08 5.51
N THR A 19 16.78 27.12 6.36
CA THR A 19 18.18 26.85 6.75
C THR A 19 18.69 25.69 5.88
N ALA A 20 19.60 25.99 4.95
CA ALA A 20 20.15 25.00 4.02
C ALA A 20 21.00 23.98 4.74
N VAL A 21 20.57 22.71 4.75
CA VAL A 21 21.42 21.56 4.94
C VAL A 21 21.50 20.85 3.58
N ALA A 22 22.62 20.98 2.90
CA ALA A 22 22.86 20.27 1.66
C ALA A 22 23.09 18.79 1.96
N VAL A 23 22.08 17.95 1.74
CA VAL A 23 22.23 16.50 1.62
C VAL A 23 22.20 16.17 0.15
N LEU A 24 23.36 15.72 -0.36
CA LEU A 24 23.48 15.16 -1.71
C LEU A 24 22.70 13.83 -1.76
N THR A 25 21.46 13.87 -2.20
CA THR A 25 20.69 12.67 -2.53
C THR A 25 20.72 12.48 -4.05
N ASN A 26 21.51 11.51 -4.49
CA ASN A 26 21.39 10.95 -5.84
C ASN A 26 19.96 10.47 -6.06
N GLY A 27 19.24 11.10 -6.97
CA GLY A 27 18.05 10.72 -7.71
C GLY A 27 17.22 9.51 -7.28
N MET A 28 16.82 9.40 -6.00
CA MET A 28 15.84 8.41 -5.55
C MET A 28 14.49 9.09 -5.38
N THR A 29 13.56 8.77 -6.25
CA THR A 29 12.15 9.16 -6.11
C THR A 29 11.53 8.35 -4.95
N SER A 30 11.56 8.91 -3.76
CA SER A 30 10.82 8.37 -2.61
C SER A 30 9.32 8.39 -2.88
N THR A 31 8.62 7.31 -2.55
CA THR A 31 7.18 7.08 -2.82
C THR A 31 6.27 7.49 -1.65
N MET A 32 6.76 8.25 -0.68
CA MET A 32 5.97 8.66 0.48
C MET A 32 4.92 9.71 0.15
N SER A 33 3.68 9.45 0.55
CA SER A 33 2.54 10.37 0.49
C SER A 33 2.68 11.46 1.54
N CYS A 34 2.68 12.75 1.16
CA CYS A 34 2.85 13.87 2.09
C CYS A 34 2.09 15.11 1.62
N PHE A 35 1.86 16.04 2.56
CA PHE A 35 1.35 17.38 2.29
C PHE A 35 2.37 18.47 2.66
N VAL A 36 2.24 19.65 2.05
CA VAL A 36 3.00 20.83 2.46
C VAL A 36 2.54 21.34 3.82
N ALA A 37 3.41 22.07 4.52
CA ALA A 37 3.05 22.77 5.75
C ALA A 37 1.85 23.71 5.54
N GLY A 38 1.01 23.88 6.56
CA GLY A 38 -0.22 24.64 6.50
C GLY A 38 -1.44 23.84 6.01
N THR A 39 -1.26 22.61 5.48
CA THR A 39 -2.38 21.74 5.16
C THR A 39 -3.13 21.38 6.45
N LEU A 40 -4.42 21.70 6.50
CA LEU A 40 -5.25 21.46 7.67
C LEU A 40 -5.66 20.00 7.75
N VAL A 41 -5.53 19.42 8.94
CA VAL A 41 -5.95 18.05 9.27
C VAL A 41 -7.10 18.09 10.27
N MET A 42 -8.13 17.29 10.05
CA MET A 42 -9.25 17.16 10.96
C MET A 42 -8.86 16.30 12.17
N THR A 43 -8.83 16.91 13.35
CA THR A 43 -8.58 16.22 14.62
C THR A 43 -9.83 16.18 15.49
N ALA A 44 -9.80 15.41 16.58
CA ALA A 44 -10.89 15.35 17.56
C ALA A 44 -11.17 16.72 18.25
N VAL A 45 -10.22 17.65 18.19
CA VAL A 45 -10.33 18.97 18.83
C VAL A 45 -10.47 20.13 17.82
N GLY A 46 -10.60 19.82 16.52
CA GLY A 46 -10.71 20.80 15.45
C GLY A 46 -9.61 20.67 14.39
N LEU A 47 -9.47 21.68 13.54
CA LEU A 47 -8.48 21.69 12.47
C LEU A 47 -7.09 22.09 13.02
N VAL A 48 -6.08 21.30 12.70
CA VAL A 48 -4.68 21.52 13.06
C VAL A 48 -3.81 21.44 11.81
N ALA A 49 -2.87 22.37 11.63
CA ALA A 49 -1.93 22.30 10.52
C ALA A 49 -1.02 21.06 10.64
N ILE A 50 -0.79 20.38 9.53
CA ILE A 50 -0.14 19.05 9.50
C ILE A 50 1.24 19.03 10.18
N GLU A 51 2.01 20.11 10.06
CA GLU A 51 3.33 20.25 10.70
C GLU A 51 3.27 20.34 12.23
N ASN A 52 2.09 20.58 12.80
CA ASN A 52 1.85 20.66 14.25
C ASN A 52 1.26 19.37 14.82
N ILE A 53 0.91 18.39 14.01
CA ILE A 53 0.44 17.07 14.44
C ILE A 53 1.57 16.32 15.13
N LYS A 54 1.24 15.64 16.24
CA LYS A 54 2.20 14.91 17.09
C LYS A 54 1.70 13.50 17.37
N VAL A 55 2.62 12.62 17.70
CA VAL A 55 2.30 11.28 18.23
C VAL A 55 1.40 11.42 19.46
N GLY A 56 0.30 10.68 19.47
CA GLY A 56 -0.73 10.71 20.50
C GLY A 56 -1.91 11.66 20.21
N ASP A 57 -1.81 12.55 19.21
CA ASP A 57 -2.96 13.35 18.78
C ASP A 57 -4.05 12.44 18.21
N MET A 58 -5.32 12.79 18.46
CA MET A 58 -6.45 12.05 17.94
C MET A 58 -6.95 12.72 16.65
N VAL A 59 -6.84 12.03 15.53
CA VAL A 59 -7.35 12.50 14.23
C VAL A 59 -8.64 11.78 13.86
N VAL A 60 -9.50 12.46 13.10
CA VAL A 60 -10.70 11.84 12.53
C VAL A 60 -10.28 10.99 11.35
N SER A 61 -10.64 9.72 11.39
CA SER A 61 -10.27 8.70 10.41
C SER A 61 -11.49 7.88 10.01
N ALA A 62 -11.57 7.39 8.79
CA ALA A 62 -12.60 6.48 8.34
C ALA A 62 -12.01 5.12 7.99
N ASP A 63 -12.70 4.05 8.38
CA ASP A 63 -12.39 2.69 7.97
C ASP A 63 -12.58 2.55 6.45
N PRO A 64 -11.55 2.14 5.68
CA PRO A 64 -11.65 2.03 4.22
C PRO A 64 -12.67 0.99 3.73
N ASP A 65 -12.98 -0.03 4.55
CA ASP A 65 -13.90 -1.11 4.19
C ASP A 65 -15.35 -0.82 4.59
N THR A 66 -15.57 -0.24 5.78
CA THR A 66 -16.92 0.00 6.34
C THR A 66 -17.38 1.45 6.21
N ILE A 67 -16.47 2.39 5.95
CA ILE A 67 -16.70 3.85 5.90
C ILE A 67 -17.10 4.42 7.26
N GLU A 68 -16.99 3.65 8.33
CA GLU A 68 -17.27 4.12 9.69
C GLU A 68 -16.18 5.10 10.15
N ILE A 69 -16.61 6.22 10.76
CA ILE A 69 -15.72 7.29 11.20
C ILE A 69 -15.41 7.15 12.69
N HIS A 70 -14.12 7.16 13.02
CA HIS A 70 -13.62 7.08 14.38
C HIS A 70 -12.49 8.09 14.62
N ASN A 71 -12.28 8.45 15.88
CA ASN A 71 -11.06 9.14 16.27
C ASN A 71 -9.97 8.09 16.51
N LYS A 72 -8.85 8.20 15.78
CA LYS A 72 -7.71 7.29 15.86
C LYS A 72 -6.45 8.04 16.29
N PRO A 73 -5.58 7.44 17.11
CA PRO A 73 -4.35 8.09 17.51
C PRO A 73 -3.34 8.14 16.37
N VAL A 74 -2.59 9.21 16.32
CA VAL A 74 -1.35 9.32 15.54
C VAL A 74 -0.26 8.52 16.24
N VAL A 75 0.32 7.55 15.56
CA VAL A 75 1.35 6.66 16.11
C VAL A 75 2.76 7.02 15.67
N ASP A 76 2.90 7.78 14.58
CA ASP A 76 4.19 8.30 14.10
C ASP A 76 4.02 9.58 13.28
N VAL A 77 5.09 10.39 13.12
CA VAL A 77 5.10 11.63 12.32
C VAL A 77 6.35 11.68 11.45
N PHE A 78 6.20 12.11 10.20
CA PHE A 78 7.26 12.12 9.20
C PHE A 78 7.43 13.50 8.56
N THR A 79 8.67 13.80 8.20
CA THR A 79 9.01 15.01 7.46
C THR A 79 10.10 14.69 6.45
N ARG A 80 9.96 15.19 5.24
CA ARG A 80 10.98 15.03 4.19
C ARG A 80 10.99 16.19 3.22
N GLU A 81 11.94 16.18 2.29
CA GLU A 81 12.04 17.13 1.19
C GLU A 81 11.73 16.43 -0.14
N VAL A 82 11.01 17.11 -1.02
CA VAL A 82 10.62 16.62 -2.35
C VAL A 82 10.94 17.65 -3.42
N ASP A 83 11.16 17.17 -4.64
CA ASP A 83 11.48 17.99 -5.82
C ASP A 83 10.28 18.28 -6.71
N ARG A 84 9.09 17.77 -6.34
CA ARG A 84 7.86 17.90 -7.15
C ARG A 84 6.60 17.80 -6.28
N LEU A 85 5.56 18.54 -6.70
CA LEU A 85 4.28 18.64 -6.02
C LEU A 85 3.12 18.59 -7.02
N VAL A 86 1.95 18.20 -6.51
CA VAL A 86 0.66 18.32 -7.20
C VAL A 86 -0.18 19.36 -6.45
N HIS A 87 -0.70 20.31 -7.19
CA HIS A 87 -1.65 21.29 -6.70
C HIS A 87 -3.04 20.90 -7.21
N LEU A 88 -3.96 20.67 -6.29
CA LEU A 88 -5.35 20.35 -6.57
C LEU A 88 -6.21 21.53 -6.15
N THR A 89 -7.06 22.04 -7.07
CA THR A 89 -8.10 22.99 -6.70
C THR A 89 -9.42 22.24 -6.56
N VAL A 90 -10.04 22.34 -5.40
CA VAL A 90 -11.29 21.67 -5.05
C VAL A 90 -12.16 22.63 -4.23
N ASN A 91 -13.36 22.94 -4.71
CA ASN A 91 -14.28 23.91 -4.09
C ASN A 91 -13.59 25.26 -3.74
N ASN A 92 -12.79 25.79 -4.68
CA ASN A 92 -11.95 27.00 -4.53
C ASN A 92 -10.86 26.90 -3.43
N GLU A 93 -10.63 25.73 -2.85
CA GLU A 93 -9.52 25.47 -1.93
C GLU A 93 -8.35 24.82 -2.67
N GLU A 94 -7.13 25.28 -2.43
CA GLU A 94 -5.93 24.66 -2.97
C GLU A 94 -5.35 23.66 -1.96
N ILE A 95 -5.20 22.41 -2.39
CA ILE A 95 -4.51 21.35 -1.63
C ILE A 95 -3.21 21.00 -2.36
N VAL A 96 -2.08 21.14 -1.68
CA VAL A 96 -0.75 20.86 -2.24
C VAL A 96 -0.16 19.62 -1.60
N THR A 97 0.19 18.64 -2.44
CA THR A 97 0.61 17.31 -1.99
C THR A 97 1.70 16.73 -2.87
N THR A 98 2.28 15.60 -2.44
CA THR A 98 3.19 14.80 -3.27
C THR A 98 2.42 14.02 -4.34
N PHE A 99 3.13 13.56 -5.39
CA PHE A 99 2.54 12.85 -6.53
C PHE A 99 1.80 11.57 -6.14
N ASP A 100 2.28 10.88 -5.12
CA ASP A 100 1.81 9.55 -4.75
C ASP A 100 0.73 9.57 -3.65
N HIS A 101 0.30 10.76 -3.18
CA HIS A 101 -0.71 10.85 -2.11
C HIS A 101 -2.07 10.39 -2.59
N PRO A 102 -2.71 9.37 -1.93
CA PRO A 102 -3.97 8.82 -2.38
C PRO A 102 -5.17 9.61 -1.86
N PHE A 103 -6.09 9.94 -2.76
CA PHE A 103 -7.38 10.60 -2.50
C PHE A 103 -8.52 9.63 -2.80
N TYR A 104 -9.53 9.57 -1.94
CA TYR A 104 -10.68 8.71 -2.17
C TYR A 104 -11.60 9.29 -3.25
N VAL A 105 -11.71 8.56 -4.37
CA VAL A 105 -12.57 8.89 -5.51
C VAL A 105 -13.80 7.99 -5.48
N LYS A 106 -15.00 8.57 -5.58
CA LYS A 106 -16.27 7.85 -5.57
C LYS A 106 -16.29 6.73 -6.60
N GLY A 107 -16.62 5.52 -6.12
CA GLY A 107 -16.74 4.32 -6.95
C GLY A 107 -15.42 3.81 -7.55
N LYS A 108 -14.28 4.39 -7.16
CA LYS A 108 -12.95 3.99 -7.64
C LYS A 108 -11.93 3.71 -6.52
N GLY A 109 -12.26 4.07 -5.25
CA GLY A 109 -11.34 3.93 -4.13
C GLY A 109 -10.21 4.98 -4.16
N PHE A 110 -9.10 4.69 -3.48
CA PHE A 110 -7.97 5.60 -3.38
C PHE A 110 -7.17 5.68 -4.68
N ILE A 111 -6.97 6.91 -5.19
CA ILE A 111 -6.23 7.22 -6.42
C ILE A 111 -5.16 8.25 -6.09
N ASN A 112 -3.91 7.98 -6.50
CA ASN A 112 -2.79 8.87 -6.29
C ASN A 112 -3.02 10.23 -6.97
N ALA A 113 -2.61 11.32 -6.33
CA ALA A 113 -2.78 12.68 -6.80
C ALA A 113 -2.32 12.88 -8.26
N THR A 114 -1.20 12.24 -8.63
CA THR A 114 -0.68 12.31 -10.01
C THR A 114 -1.61 11.71 -11.06
N ASN A 115 -2.51 10.81 -10.66
CA ASN A 115 -3.45 10.08 -11.53
C ASN A 115 -4.88 10.65 -11.48
N LEU A 116 -5.13 11.68 -10.67
CA LEU A 116 -6.41 12.39 -10.66
C LEU A 116 -6.61 13.17 -11.97
N TRP A 117 -7.84 13.50 -12.28
CA TRP A 117 -8.24 14.27 -13.46
C TRP A 117 -9.24 15.38 -13.07
N ILE A 118 -9.32 16.43 -13.89
CA ILE A 118 -10.33 17.47 -13.72
C ILE A 118 -11.72 16.84 -13.87
N GLY A 119 -12.59 17.09 -12.91
CA GLY A 119 -13.91 16.45 -12.80
C GLY A 119 -13.92 15.17 -11.97
N ALA A 120 -12.78 14.75 -11.36
CA ALA A 120 -12.77 13.63 -10.42
C ALA A 120 -13.66 13.94 -9.21
N GLU A 121 -14.51 12.99 -8.81
CA GLU A 121 -15.44 13.10 -7.68
C GLU A 121 -14.76 12.57 -6.40
N LEU A 122 -14.13 13.47 -5.64
CA LEU A 122 -13.60 13.15 -4.32
C LEU A 122 -14.72 13.06 -3.29
N VAL A 123 -14.51 12.29 -2.24
CA VAL A 123 -15.46 12.14 -1.14
C VAL A 123 -14.92 12.83 0.11
N ASN A 124 -15.77 13.58 0.80
CA ASN A 124 -15.43 14.18 2.07
C ASN A 124 -15.96 13.37 3.27
N LYS A 125 -15.65 13.84 4.48
CA LYS A 125 -16.09 13.23 5.74
C LYS A 125 -17.61 12.96 5.84
N ASP A 126 -18.42 13.80 5.23
CA ASP A 126 -19.89 13.72 5.29
C ASP A 126 -20.47 12.91 4.12
N GLY A 127 -19.62 12.25 3.32
CA GLY A 127 -20.01 11.51 2.13
C GLY A 127 -20.39 12.41 0.94
N CYS A 128 -20.21 13.73 1.07
CA CYS A 128 -20.48 14.67 -0.01
C CYS A 128 -19.41 14.59 -1.11
N ILE A 129 -19.84 14.84 -2.34
CA ILE A 129 -18.96 14.84 -3.50
C ILE A 129 -18.31 16.21 -3.67
N ILE A 130 -17.00 16.22 -3.76
CA ILE A 130 -16.17 17.40 -4.03
C ILE A 130 -15.47 17.17 -5.37
N VAL A 131 -15.72 18.05 -6.34
CA VAL A 131 -15.17 17.90 -7.70
C VAL A 131 -13.80 18.56 -7.79
N VAL A 132 -12.85 17.88 -8.41
CA VAL A 132 -11.54 18.44 -8.75
C VAL A 132 -11.72 19.43 -9.89
N GLU A 133 -11.47 20.72 -9.62
CA GLU A 133 -11.66 21.85 -10.55
C GLU A 133 -10.42 22.09 -11.41
N ASN A 134 -9.23 21.94 -10.82
CA ASN A 134 -7.96 22.12 -11.50
C ASN A 134 -6.87 21.23 -10.91
N ILE A 135 -5.89 20.86 -11.74
CA ILE A 135 -4.70 20.08 -11.35
C ILE A 135 -3.49 20.70 -12.00
N PHE A 136 -2.48 21.01 -11.19
CA PHE A 136 -1.19 21.51 -11.67
C PHE A 136 -0.06 20.66 -11.08
N LYS A 137 0.87 20.17 -11.91
CA LYS A 137 2.06 19.42 -11.49
C LYS A 137 3.26 20.36 -11.49
N GLU A 138 3.82 20.63 -10.33
CA GLU A 138 5.00 21.46 -10.15
C GLU A 138 6.25 20.59 -10.03
N TYR A 139 7.31 20.97 -10.77
CA TYR A 139 8.65 20.40 -10.66
C TYR A 139 9.58 21.51 -10.14
N LEU A 140 10.13 21.30 -8.95
CA LEU A 140 10.94 22.26 -8.22
C LEU A 140 12.39 22.19 -8.71
N LYS A 141 12.69 22.87 -9.82
CA LYS A 141 14.05 22.96 -10.34
C LYS A 141 14.96 23.67 -9.33
N ASP A 142 16.08 23.04 -9.00
CA ASP A 142 17.13 23.58 -8.11
C ASP A 142 16.69 23.93 -6.67
N ARG A 143 15.52 23.46 -6.24
CA ARG A 143 15.00 23.59 -4.85
C ARG A 143 14.18 22.39 -4.44
N THR A 144 13.96 22.22 -3.14
CA THR A 144 13.08 21.22 -2.56
C THR A 144 11.97 21.88 -1.73
N ALA A 145 10.91 21.15 -1.51
CA ALA A 145 9.83 21.51 -0.63
C ALA A 145 9.78 20.57 0.57
N LYS A 146 9.70 21.13 1.77
CA LYS A 146 9.50 20.36 2.99
C LYS A 146 8.03 19.94 3.07
N VAL A 147 7.80 18.63 3.23
CA VAL A 147 6.47 18.04 3.30
C VAL A 147 6.35 17.16 4.54
N HIS A 148 5.11 16.98 5.00
CA HIS A 148 4.76 16.32 6.25
C HIS A 148 3.75 15.22 6.02
N ASN A 149 3.85 14.16 6.83
CA ASN A 149 2.83 13.12 6.98
C ASN A 149 2.86 12.58 8.41
N PHE A 150 1.89 11.75 8.75
CA PHE A 150 1.81 11.05 10.03
C PHE A 150 1.09 9.72 9.86
N LYS A 151 1.36 8.77 10.74
CA LYS A 151 0.72 7.46 10.75
C LYS A 151 -0.48 7.46 11.67
N VAL A 152 -1.62 7.01 11.14
CA VAL A 152 -2.87 6.78 11.89
C VAL A 152 -2.98 5.30 12.22
N GLU A 153 -3.32 4.97 13.47
CA GLU A 153 -3.53 3.60 13.92
C GLU A 153 -4.68 2.92 13.16
N ASP A 154 -4.53 1.66 12.81
CA ASP A 154 -5.49 0.76 12.15
C ASP A 154 -5.93 1.18 10.74
N PHE A 155 -6.58 2.33 10.59
CA PHE A 155 -7.30 2.71 9.37
C PHE A 155 -6.41 3.36 8.31
N HIS A 156 -5.25 3.93 8.70
CA HIS A 156 -4.32 4.62 7.80
C HIS A 156 -4.97 5.69 6.91
N THR A 157 -6.08 6.28 7.35
CA THR A 157 -6.80 7.34 6.64
C THR A 157 -7.01 8.55 7.53
N TYR A 158 -7.25 9.71 6.93
CA TYR A 158 -7.62 10.93 7.63
C TYR A 158 -8.28 11.93 6.67
N PHE A 159 -8.66 13.10 7.18
CA PHE A 159 -9.36 14.13 6.42
C PHE A 159 -8.54 15.43 6.41
N VAL A 160 -8.40 16.02 5.21
CA VAL A 160 -7.60 17.25 4.99
C VAL A 160 -8.42 18.38 4.38
N GLY A 161 -7.94 19.61 4.58
CA GLY A 161 -8.57 20.82 4.09
C GLY A 161 -9.77 21.27 4.91
N ASN A 162 -10.31 22.45 4.60
CA ASN A 162 -11.54 22.95 5.25
C ASN A 162 -12.79 22.18 4.82
N ILE A 163 -12.71 21.45 3.71
CA ILE A 163 -13.79 20.63 3.14
C ILE A 163 -13.67 19.16 3.48
N PHE A 164 -12.68 18.79 4.30
CA PHE A 164 -12.49 17.46 4.87
C PHE A 164 -12.39 16.35 3.82
N ILE A 165 -11.52 16.50 2.84
CA ILE A 165 -11.27 15.50 1.80
C ILE A 165 -10.65 14.25 2.42
N TRP A 166 -11.18 13.08 2.07
CA TRP A 166 -10.70 11.81 2.55
C TRP A 166 -9.44 11.35 1.81
N VAL A 167 -8.37 11.12 2.57
CA VAL A 167 -7.06 10.71 2.07
C VAL A 167 -6.52 9.50 2.84
N HIS A 168 -5.53 8.84 2.25
CA HIS A 168 -4.89 7.66 2.84
C HIS A 168 -3.40 7.93 3.03
N ASN A 169 -2.80 7.39 4.08
CA ASN A 169 -1.39 7.61 4.39
C ASN A 169 -0.50 6.36 4.23
N ALA A 170 -0.93 5.36 3.44
CA ALA A 170 -0.05 4.23 3.11
C ALA A 170 1.20 4.70 2.37
N GLU A 171 2.36 4.34 2.89
CA GLU A 171 3.65 4.72 2.31
C GLU A 171 4.01 3.90 1.06
N CYS A 172 3.53 2.65 0.97
CA CYS A 172 3.77 1.77 -0.18
C CYS A 172 2.50 0.99 -0.55
N THR A 173 1.73 1.52 -1.48
CA THR A 173 0.57 0.80 -2.03
C THR A 173 0.95 0.03 -3.28
N ILE A 174 0.73 -1.28 -3.27
CA ILE A 174 0.93 -2.19 -4.41
C ILE A 174 -0.43 -2.58 -4.98
N GLU A 175 -0.76 -2.03 -6.14
CA GLU A 175 -2.06 -2.24 -6.78
C GLU A 175 -2.08 -3.50 -7.64
N PHE A 176 -3.11 -4.33 -7.47
CA PHE A 176 -3.41 -5.49 -8.30
C PHE A 176 -4.71 -5.29 -9.07
N SER A 177 -4.84 -5.91 -10.23
CA SER A 177 -6.05 -5.81 -11.05
C SER A 177 -6.67 -7.16 -11.34
N ASN A 178 -8.02 -7.23 -11.26
CA ASN A 178 -8.79 -8.42 -11.58
C ASN A 178 -9.37 -8.34 -13.02
N LYS A 179 -8.50 -8.17 -14.02
CA LYS A 179 -8.92 -8.06 -15.44
C LYS A 179 -9.72 -9.27 -15.95
N SER A 180 -9.48 -10.46 -15.38
CA SER A 180 -10.17 -11.70 -15.77
C SER A 180 -11.50 -11.91 -15.04
N ARG A 181 -11.94 -10.96 -14.22
CA ARG A 181 -13.19 -11.04 -13.44
C ARG A 181 -13.31 -12.33 -12.63
N LEU A 182 -12.21 -12.75 -12.03
CA LEU A 182 -12.16 -13.88 -11.11
C LEU A 182 -12.91 -13.52 -9.81
N ASP A 183 -13.16 -14.52 -8.95
CA ASP A 183 -13.82 -14.28 -7.66
C ASP A 183 -13.07 -13.22 -6.84
N GLU A 184 -13.73 -12.08 -6.59
CA GLU A 184 -13.12 -10.92 -5.97
C GLU A 184 -12.79 -11.16 -4.50
N LYS A 185 -13.69 -11.90 -3.79
CA LYS A 185 -13.49 -12.23 -2.38
C LYS A 185 -12.27 -13.14 -2.20
N GLU A 186 -12.16 -14.17 -2.99
CA GLU A 186 -11.00 -15.06 -3.00
C GLU A 186 -9.72 -14.29 -3.40
N PHE A 187 -9.82 -13.37 -4.38
CA PHE A 187 -8.68 -12.57 -4.81
C PHE A 187 -8.15 -11.68 -3.69
N LYS A 188 -9.03 -10.95 -3.00
CA LYS A 188 -8.69 -10.13 -1.83
C LYS A 188 -8.09 -10.97 -0.71
N GLN A 189 -8.64 -12.17 -0.46
CA GLN A 189 -8.09 -13.07 0.56
C GLN A 189 -6.67 -13.53 0.21
N GLN A 190 -6.40 -13.93 -1.05
CA GLN A 190 -5.05 -14.33 -1.45
C GLN A 190 -4.06 -13.16 -1.42
N LEU A 191 -4.48 -11.92 -1.72
CA LEU A 191 -3.65 -10.72 -1.55
C LEU A 191 -3.33 -10.47 -0.07
N LYS A 192 -4.34 -10.59 0.79
CA LYS A 192 -4.15 -10.45 2.24
C LYS A 192 -3.18 -11.49 2.79
N ASP A 193 -3.31 -12.76 2.40
CA ASP A 193 -2.39 -13.82 2.81
C ASP A 193 -0.93 -13.52 2.37
N GLN A 194 -0.76 -12.90 1.20
CA GLN A 194 0.56 -12.47 0.72
C GLN A 194 1.10 -11.27 1.52
N GLN A 195 0.26 -10.32 1.87
CA GLN A 195 0.62 -9.16 2.68
C GLN A 195 0.99 -9.56 4.10
N ASP A 196 0.17 -10.41 4.73
CA ASP A 196 0.42 -10.92 6.08
C ASP A 196 1.75 -11.68 6.12
N GLY A 197 1.97 -12.58 5.15
CA GLY A 197 3.23 -13.35 5.06
C GLY A 197 4.45 -12.48 4.72
N LEU A 198 4.28 -11.35 4.00
CA LEU A 198 5.33 -10.37 3.81
C LEU A 198 5.65 -9.65 5.13
N GLY A 199 4.62 -9.27 5.88
CA GLY A 199 4.76 -8.61 7.18
C GLY A 199 5.54 -9.44 8.22
N ASP A 200 5.51 -10.76 8.11
CA ASP A 200 6.26 -11.67 8.99
C ASP A 200 7.78 -11.64 8.76
N LEU A 201 8.24 -11.17 7.60
CA LEU A 201 9.66 -11.05 7.29
C LEU A 201 10.28 -9.83 7.96
N THR A 202 11.56 -9.95 8.33
CA THR A 202 12.38 -8.77 8.64
C THR A 202 12.93 -8.14 7.35
N ILE A 203 13.41 -6.90 7.45
CA ILE A 203 14.09 -6.21 6.34
C ILE A 203 15.24 -7.07 5.78
N ASP A 204 16.09 -7.63 6.68
CA ASP A 204 17.20 -8.47 6.27
C ASP A 204 16.74 -9.79 5.62
N GLU A 205 15.72 -10.44 6.17
CA GLU A 205 15.17 -11.66 5.55
C GLU A 205 14.61 -11.38 4.15
N TYR A 206 13.87 -10.28 3.99
CA TYR A 206 13.39 -9.87 2.68
C TYR A 206 14.54 -9.67 1.69
N LYS A 207 15.52 -8.85 2.03
CA LYS A 207 16.68 -8.54 1.16
C LYS A 207 17.45 -9.79 0.79
N ASN A 208 17.74 -10.65 1.76
CA ASN A 208 18.48 -11.90 1.53
C ASN A 208 17.69 -12.86 0.63
N ASN A 209 16.40 -13.01 0.85
CA ASN A 209 15.54 -13.88 0.05
C ASN A 209 15.37 -13.34 -1.38
N ARG A 210 15.25 -12.01 -1.54
CA ARG A 210 15.22 -11.34 -2.85
C ARG A 210 16.53 -11.53 -3.61
N GLN A 211 17.67 -11.35 -2.95
CA GLN A 211 18.98 -11.60 -3.55
C GLN A 211 19.09 -13.05 -4.03
N ALA A 212 18.78 -14.01 -3.17
CA ALA A 212 18.80 -15.43 -3.54
C ALA A 212 17.86 -15.79 -4.70
N TYR A 213 16.68 -15.12 -4.79
CA TYR A 213 15.77 -15.27 -5.93
C TYR A 213 16.41 -14.75 -7.22
N ASN A 214 17.03 -13.56 -7.18
CA ASN A 214 17.65 -12.93 -8.33
C ASN A 214 18.88 -13.73 -8.81
N ASP A 215 19.71 -14.20 -7.89
CA ASP A 215 20.90 -15.03 -8.21
C ASP A 215 20.50 -16.33 -8.91
N ARG A 216 19.48 -17.03 -8.39
CA ARG A 216 18.93 -18.23 -9.05
C ARG A 216 18.39 -17.89 -10.45
N LYS A 217 17.70 -16.77 -10.58
CA LYS A 217 17.14 -16.34 -11.87
C LYS A 217 18.24 -16.08 -12.91
N LEU A 218 19.35 -15.48 -12.50
CA LEU A 218 20.50 -15.26 -13.38
C LEU A 218 21.19 -16.58 -13.78
N GLN A 219 21.31 -17.53 -12.84
CA GLN A 219 21.99 -18.80 -13.08
C GLN A 219 21.16 -19.83 -13.87
N THR A 220 19.84 -19.86 -13.65
CA THR A 220 18.98 -20.95 -14.14
C THR A 220 17.82 -20.49 -15.02
N GLY A 221 17.61 -19.19 -15.17
CA GLY A 221 16.43 -18.61 -15.82
C GLY A 221 15.17 -18.56 -14.93
N SER A 222 15.21 -19.19 -13.73
CA SER A 222 14.09 -19.21 -12.77
C SER A 222 14.57 -18.77 -11.38
N GLY A 223 13.88 -17.76 -10.78
CA GLY A 223 14.19 -17.34 -9.41
C GLY A 223 13.59 -18.26 -8.32
N ARG A 224 12.68 -19.19 -8.68
CA ARG A 224 12.05 -20.08 -7.73
C ARG A 224 13.03 -21.14 -7.18
N ASP A 225 12.90 -21.45 -5.90
CA ASP A 225 13.67 -22.50 -5.28
C ASP A 225 13.31 -23.87 -5.89
N PRO A 226 14.28 -24.71 -6.28
CA PRO A 226 14.03 -26.04 -6.86
C PRO A 226 13.14 -26.94 -5.98
N ASN A 227 13.19 -26.77 -4.66
CA ASN A 227 12.37 -27.55 -3.72
C ASN A 227 10.90 -27.09 -3.65
N SER A 228 10.53 -25.98 -4.29
CA SER A 228 9.16 -25.43 -4.22
C SER A 228 8.11 -26.47 -4.61
N VAL A 229 8.34 -27.23 -5.67
CA VAL A 229 7.41 -28.28 -6.14
C VAL A 229 7.20 -29.36 -5.09
N LYS A 230 8.27 -29.75 -4.38
CA LYS A 230 8.20 -30.72 -3.28
C LYS A 230 7.29 -30.22 -2.17
N TYR A 231 7.50 -28.98 -1.70
CA TYR A 231 6.69 -28.40 -0.63
C TYR A 231 5.23 -28.19 -1.05
N GLN A 232 4.98 -27.70 -2.26
CA GLN A 232 3.63 -27.57 -2.81
C GLN A 232 2.89 -28.89 -2.88
N ASN A 233 3.57 -29.97 -3.34
CA ASN A 233 2.98 -31.31 -3.38
C ASN A 233 2.68 -31.86 -1.98
N GLN A 234 3.56 -31.61 -1.01
CA GLN A 234 3.34 -32.04 0.39
C GLN A 234 2.13 -31.28 0.99
N ALA A 235 2.04 -29.97 0.80
CA ALA A 235 0.91 -29.18 1.27
C ALA A 235 -0.42 -29.62 0.63
N LYS A 236 -0.43 -29.89 -0.68
CA LYS A 236 -1.61 -30.39 -1.38
C LYS A 236 -2.06 -31.76 -0.86
N LYS A 237 -1.11 -32.70 -0.65
CA LYS A 237 -1.41 -34.00 -0.08
C LYS A 237 -2.00 -33.87 1.32
N LYS A 238 -1.41 -33.04 2.18
CA LYS A 238 -1.90 -32.76 3.53
C LYS A 238 -3.32 -32.21 3.51
N ALA A 239 -3.56 -31.14 2.71
CA ALA A 239 -4.88 -30.52 2.63
C ALA A 239 -5.97 -31.49 2.13
N ILE A 240 -5.66 -32.37 1.17
CA ILE A 240 -6.58 -33.42 0.73
C ILE A 240 -6.88 -34.42 1.86
N ALA A 241 -5.87 -34.84 2.63
CA ALA A 241 -6.06 -35.75 3.75
C ALA A 241 -6.90 -35.14 4.87
N ASP A 242 -6.66 -33.84 5.19
CA ASP A 242 -7.44 -33.08 6.14
C ASP A 242 -8.91 -32.99 5.70
N LYS A 243 -9.14 -32.72 4.40
CA LYS A 243 -10.49 -32.64 3.81
C LYS A 243 -11.23 -34.01 3.80
N ILE A 244 -10.52 -35.09 3.54
CA ILE A 244 -11.08 -36.45 3.70
C ILE A 244 -11.55 -36.66 5.14
N THR A 245 -10.73 -36.29 6.12
CA THR A 245 -11.07 -36.42 7.54
C THR A 245 -12.31 -35.56 7.89
N GLU A 246 -12.43 -34.37 7.34
CA GLU A 246 -13.60 -33.50 7.51
C GLU A 246 -14.88 -34.15 6.97
N PHE A 247 -14.85 -34.67 5.74
CA PHE A 247 -15.99 -35.37 5.14
C PHE A 247 -16.37 -36.65 5.90
N ARG A 248 -15.36 -37.40 6.39
CA ARG A 248 -15.60 -38.56 7.26
C ARG A 248 -16.35 -38.20 8.54
N LYS A 249 -16.00 -37.05 9.17
CA LYS A 249 -16.71 -36.52 10.34
C LYS A 249 -18.16 -36.11 10.04
N GLN A 250 -18.44 -35.77 8.80
CA GLN A 250 -19.79 -35.43 8.32
C GLN A 250 -20.62 -36.69 7.98
N GLY A 251 -20.07 -37.89 8.13
CA GLY A 251 -20.79 -39.17 7.95
C GLY A 251 -20.62 -39.83 6.56
N TYR A 252 -19.86 -39.20 5.65
CA TYR A 252 -19.60 -39.82 4.33
C TYR A 252 -18.73 -41.07 4.44
N SER A 253 -18.94 -42.06 3.56
CA SER A 253 -18.09 -43.23 3.44
C SER A 253 -16.65 -42.84 3.06
N LYS A 254 -15.70 -43.76 3.25
CA LYS A 254 -14.30 -43.52 2.87
C LYS A 254 -14.17 -43.18 1.38
N SER A 255 -14.80 -43.93 0.50
CA SER A 255 -14.74 -43.73 -0.96
C SER A 255 -15.33 -42.38 -1.39
N GLU A 256 -16.50 -42.02 -0.83
CA GLU A 256 -17.12 -40.72 -1.08
C GLU A 256 -16.22 -39.56 -0.60
N SER A 257 -15.69 -39.66 0.62
CA SER A 257 -14.81 -38.65 1.19
C SER A 257 -13.55 -38.43 0.36
N GLU A 258 -12.92 -39.53 -0.13
CA GLU A 258 -11.75 -39.45 -1.03
C GLU A 258 -12.10 -38.77 -2.37
N SER A 259 -13.24 -39.15 -2.97
CA SER A 259 -13.71 -38.55 -4.24
C SER A 259 -14.03 -37.05 -4.08
N MET A 260 -14.76 -36.71 -3.03
CA MET A 260 -15.13 -35.31 -2.72
C MET A 260 -13.90 -34.47 -2.44
N ALA A 261 -12.93 -34.94 -1.67
CA ALA A 261 -11.70 -34.20 -1.38
C ALA A 261 -10.82 -33.98 -2.62
N LYS A 262 -10.73 -35.00 -3.51
CA LYS A 262 -10.04 -34.85 -4.80
C LYS A 262 -10.74 -33.79 -5.69
N ASN A 263 -12.07 -33.80 -5.74
CA ASN A 263 -12.85 -32.81 -6.49
C ASN A 263 -12.68 -31.40 -5.89
N TRP A 264 -12.72 -31.28 -4.56
CA TRP A 264 -12.46 -30.01 -3.88
C TRP A 264 -11.09 -29.42 -4.19
N ALA A 265 -10.05 -30.27 -4.30
CA ALA A 265 -8.69 -29.85 -4.63
C ALA A 265 -8.47 -29.53 -6.12
N LYS A 266 -9.45 -29.84 -6.98
CA LYS A 266 -9.36 -29.57 -8.41
C LYS A 266 -9.38 -28.06 -8.67
N GLY A 267 -8.44 -27.57 -9.45
CA GLY A 267 -8.30 -26.14 -9.73
C GLY A 267 -7.66 -25.32 -8.63
N LYS A 268 -7.21 -25.96 -7.53
CA LYS A 268 -6.50 -25.30 -6.44
C LYS A 268 -4.98 -25.45 -6.57
N ALA A 269 -4.27 -24.36 -6.24
CA ALA A 269 -2.81 -24.31 -6.08
C ALA A 269 -2.42 -24.19 -4.62
N ALA A 270 -1.23 -24.65 -4.27
CA ALA A 270 -0.60 -24.34 -2.98
C ALA A 270 -0.10 -22.88 -3.04
N LEU A 271 -0.55 -22.07 -2.10
CA LEU A 271 -0.30 -20.65 -2.00
C LEU A 271 0.93 -20.38 -1.14
N HIS A 272 1.88 -19.61 -1.63
CA HIS A 272 2.97 -19.07 -0.82
C HIS A 272 2.52 -17.75 -0.17
N GLY A 273 2.83 -17.59 1.08
CA GLY A 273 2.59 -16.34 1.80
C GLY A 273 3.91 -15.76 2.35
N PRO A 274 4.57 -14.84 1.66
CA PRO A 274 4.30 -14.28 0.33
C PRO A 274 4.90 -15.12 -0.82
N ASP A 275 4.67 -14.70 -2.09
CA ASP A 275 5.32 -15.32 -3.26
C ASP A 275 6.86 -15.17 -3.19
N GLN A 276 7.58 -16.14 -3.72
CA GLN A 276 9.05 -16.13 -3.69
C GLN A 276 9.68 -14.93 -4.42
N ILE A 277 8.99 -14.38 -5.43
CA ILE A 277 9.44 -13.17 -6.12
C ILE A 277 9.49 -11.95 -5.20
N VAL A 278 8.72 -11.95 -4.12
CA VAL A 278 8.70 -10.88 -3.09
C VAL A 278 9.24 -11.37 -1.75
N GLY A 279 10.25 -12.22 -1.79
CA GLY A 279 10.99 -12.66 -0.61
C GLY A 279 10.38 -13.84 0.13
N GLY A 280 9.31 -14.47 -0.39
CA GLY A 280 8.75 -15.67 0.22
C GLY A 280 9.69 -16.86 0.23
N LYS A 281 9.59 -17.71 1.26
CA LYS A 281 10.35 -18.95 1.38
C LYS A 281 9.62 -20.09 0.67
N ALA A 282 10.35 -21.03 0.07
CA ALA A 282 9.79 -22.15 -0.69
C ALA A 282 8.85 -23.04 0.13
N ASN A 283 9.10 -23.18 1.42
CA ASN A 283 8.34 -24.00 2.36
C ASN A 283 7.20 -23.25 3.07
N ASN A 284 7.10 -21.93 2.89
CA ASN A 284 6.03 -21.14 3.50
C ASN A 284 4.76 -21.21 2.64
N ILE A 285 3.95 -22.25 2.86
CA ILE A 285 2.67 -22.48 2.18
C ILE A 285 1.54 -22.15 3.15
N SER A 286 0.77 -21.11 2.86
CA SER A 286 -0.36 -20.64 3.67
C SER A 286 -1.61 -21.52 3.52
N GLY A 287 -1.77 -22.23 2.38
CA GLY A 287 -2.93 -23.07 2.14
C GLY A 287 -3.12 -23.45 0.68
N LEU A 288 -4.35 -23.85 0.32
CA LEU A 288 -4.77 -24.07 -1.07
C LEU A 288 -5.83 -23.05 -1.47
N GLY A 289 -5.62 -22.34 -2.56
CA GLY A 289 -6.58 -21.41 -3.14
C GLY A 289 -6.71 -21.57 -4.65
N ASP A 290 -7.59 -20.76 -5.26
CA ASP A 290 -7.82 -20.79 -6.71
C ASP A 290 -6.52 -20.58 -7.49
N SER A 291 -6.21 -21.51 -8.38
CA SER A 291 -4.95 -21.51 -9.14
C SER A 291 -4.86 -20.41 -10.17
N LYS A 292 -6.01 -19.91 -10.71
CA LYS A 292 -6.04 -18.83 -11.69
C LYS A 292 -5.75 -17.50 -11.00
N ILE A 293 -6.35 -17.29 -9.82
CA ILE A 293 -6.09 -16.10 -8.98
C ILE A 293 -4.61 -16.08 -8.58
N ASN A 294 -4.08 -17.18 -8.04
CA ASN A 294 -2.67 -17.29 -7.67
C ASN A 294 -1.73 -16.99 -8.84
N SER A 295 -2.05 -17.51 -10.04
CA SER A 295 -1.28 -17.22 -11.25
C SER A 295 -1.37 -15.76 -11.68
N SER A 296 -2.55 -15.15 -11.54
CA SER A 296 -2.76 -13.72 -11.82
C SER A 296 -1.92 -12.85 -10.91
N ILE A 297 -1.96 -13.07 -9.60
CA ILE A 297 -1.15 -12.34 -8.61
C ILE A 297 0.34 -12.52 -8.91
N GLY A 298 0.80 -13.77 -9.07
CA GLY A 298 2.21 -14.08 -9.34
C GLY A 298 2.74 -13.45 -10.64
N SER A 299 1.91 -13.34 -11.68
CA SER A 299 2.30 -12.68 -12.93
C SER A 299 2.44 -11.17 -12.76
N GLN A 300 1.56 -10.56 -11.97
CA GLN A 300 1.52 -9.13 -11.72
C GLN A 300 2.70 -8.66 -10.85
N TRP A 301 3.24 -9.50 -9.98
CA TRP A 301 4.43 -9.19 -9.19
C TRP A 301 5.64 -8.78 -10.03
N LYS A 302 5.78 -9.32 -11.24
CA LYS A 302 6.93 -9.03 -12.12
C LYS A 302 7.14 -7.54 -12.40
N SER A 303 6.05 -6.77 -12.48
CA SER A 303 6.08 -5.32 -12.71
C SER A 303 5.97 -4.48 -11.43
N ARG A 304 5.70 -5.09 -10.29
CA ARG A 304 5.41 -4.43 -9.03
C ARG A 304 6.51 -4.58 -7.98
N VAL A 305 7.27 -5.67 -8.06
CA VAL A 305 8.30 -5.98 -7.08
C VAL A 305 9.37 -4.88 -6.97
N GLY A 306 9.65 -4.17 -8.06
CA GLY A 306 10.61 -3.05 -8.05
C GLY A 306 10.17 -1.90 -7.14
N THR A 307 8.89 -1.58 -7.09
CA THR A 307 8.33 -0.57 -6.17
C THR A 307 8.54 -0.99 -4.72
N LEU A 308 8.22 -2.26 -4.41
CA LEU A 308 8.43 -2.81 -3.07
C LEU A 308 9.91 -2.87 -2.69
N ASP A 309 10.80 -3.33 -3.60
CA ASP A 309 12.25 -3.34 -3.39
C ASP A 309 12.79 -1.94 -3.07
N SER A 310 12.35 -0.91 -3.81
CA SER A 310 12.76 0.49 -3.61
C SER A 310 12.33 1.01 -2.23
N TYR A 311 11.08 0.79 -1.87
CA TYR A 311 10.54 1.20 -0.58
C TYR A 311 11.27 0.54 0.61
N ILE A 312 11.43 -0.79 0.57
CA ILE A 312 12.11 -1.51 1.65
C ILE A 312 13.60 -1.12 1.75
N ASN A 313 14.27 -0.87 0.62
CA ASN A 313 15.66 -0.39 0.64
C ASN A 313 15.79 1.02 1.24
N GLU A 314 14.83 1.91 0.99
CA GLU A 314 14.76 3.23 1.62
C GLU A 314 14.62 3.09 3.14
N LYS A 315 13.66 2.28 3.61
CA LYS A 315 13.46 2.03 5.04
C LYS A 315 14.68 1.37 5.72
N ALA A 316 15.38 0.49 5.01
CA ALA A 316 16.61 -0.14 5.49
C ALA A 316 17.76 0.84 5.73
N ALA A 317 17.70 2.07 5.20
CA ALA A 317 18.70 3.11 5.49
C ALA A 317 18.53 3.74 6.89
N THR A 318 17.34 3.64 7.48
CA THR A 318 16.98 4.28 8.76
C THR A 318 16.53 3.30 9.85
N LEU A 319 16.11 2.10 9.48
CA LEU A 319 15.64 1.07 10.39
C LEU A 319 16.64 -0.08 10.51
N PRO A 320 16.70 -0.77 11.66
CA PRO A 320 17.54 -1.94 11.81
C PRO A 320 17.05 -3.07 10.90
N GLY A 321 17.97 -3.88 10.38
CA GLY A 321 17.63 -5.02 9.50
C GLY A 321 16.73 -6.07 10.16
N SER A 322 16.65 -6.08 11.50
CA SER A 322 15.73 -6.91 12.30
C SER A 322 14.30 -6.37 12.39
N ALA A 323 14.03 -5.13 11.96
CA ALA A 323 12.67 -4.58 11.94
C ALA A 323 11.78 -5.41 11.01
N LYS A 324 10.55 -5.67 11.44
CA LYS A 324 9.59 -6.44 10.65
C LYS A 324 8.93 -5.59 9.58
N LEU A 325 8.60 -6.19 8.45
CA LEU A 325 7.89 -5.50 7.38
C LEU A 325 6.44 -5.17 7.75
N SER A 326 5.87 -5.82 8.77
CA SER A 326 4.58 -5.42 9.36
C SER A 326 4.64 -4.07 10.10
N GLU A 327 5.84 -3.60 10.45
CA GLU A 327 6.04 -2.26 11.03
C GLU A 327 6.10 -1.17 9.95
N LEU A 328 6.18 -1.58 8.66
CA LEU A 328 6.19 -0.70 7.50
C LEU A 328 4.78 -0.61 6.91
N GLU A 329 4.44 0.55 6.37
CA GLU A 329 3.15 0.78 5.73
C GLU A 329 3.15 0.25 4.29
N ILE A 330 2.98 -1.06 4.15
CA ILE A 330 2.87 -1.75 2.86
C ILE A 330 1.44 -2.27 2.73
N GLU A 331 0.75 -1.87 1.67
CA GLU A 331 -0.62 -2.29 1.40
C GLU A 331 -0.76 -2.91 0.01
N PHE A 332 -1.50 -4.02 -0.10
CA PHE A 332 -1.85 -4.67 -1.36
C PHE A 332 -3.32 -4.43 -1.68
N VAL A 333 -3.59 -3.66 -2.72
CA VAL A 333 -4.94 -3.24 -3.09
C VAL A 333 -5.38 -3.90 -4.39
N LEU A 334 -6.62 -4.41 -4.42
CA LEU A 334 -7.27 -4.90 -5.64
C LEU A 334 -8.10 -3.78 -6.28
N LYS A 335 -7.80 -3.48 -7.56
CA LYS A 335 -8.56 -2.54 -8.42
C LYS A 335 -9.30 -3.25 -9.54
#